data_233805db136ce06d0823218c34cbe46f
#
_entry.id   233805db136ce06d0823218c34cbe46f
#
_cell.length_a   1.000
_cell.length_b   1.000
_cell.length_c   1.000
_cell.angle_alpha   90.00
_cell.angle_beta   90.00
_cell.angle_gamma   90.00
#
_symmetry.space_group_name_H-M   'P 1'
#
loop_
_entity.id
_entity.type
_entity.pdbx_description
1 polymer ?
#
loop_
_entity_poly.entity_id
_entity_poly.type
_entity_poly.pdbx_seq_one_letter_code
_entity_poly.pdbx_strand_id
1 'polypeptide(L)'
;MVSRVTLCSDYQECVNSFVQLIQSSKKELWYSTFLCNLKSPLPGHGQLTMSQLLQDASDRGVQIKVLYNPATSYGNLELKEACELFPKKNCAINVCTGSGKLKGFRKLMSPHSTYTYHHQKYIMVDKEWAMVTGCDVDGDRQPWLTLNSKNYYWLELGVVFNIRQQPLVQRFFEENWKHITPPPLPLINAHTEHSLVQWLIMNASSYIHLEQQLFISNDKTTNYVAKALVDRVVRAVRNQEQHFRCFVLTNVRNPDDSPLLDFFILMLLMWSWRWMELYAQEQGITLGAFYEHIVFLHLEHEGYPIKVHSNIVIQDGLRCVRSSSNLTDRSLGTLPCDTELGLVITDAAEIQRLQQTLWNRYLLQDPPQPVTPAEFFVRAWSNQGVLRNLMTHSLPNMFSVEYISFLMTMLHNEPFFGNRKKIRWTIKKVRR
;
A
#
# COMPACT_ATOMS: atom_id res chain seq x y z
N MET A 1 4.01 8.69 19.96
CA MET A 1 5.23 8.02 19.50
C MET A 1 5.28 6.66 20.19
N VAL A 2 5.49 5.60 19.44
CA VAL A 2 5.53 4.24 19.99
C VAL A 2 6.99 3.90 20.25
N SER A 3 7.33 3.64 21.51
CA SER A 3 8.72 3.45 21.96
C SER A 3 9.20 1.98 21.88
N ARG A 4 8.32 1.04 21.61
CA ARG A 4 8.64 -0.36 21.34
C ARG A 4 7.68 -0.89 20.28
N VAL A 5 8.20 -1.09 19.09
CA VAL A 5 7.48 -1.69 17.96
C VAL A 5 8.26 -2.92 17.50
N THR A 6 7.53 -3.88 16.95
CA THR A 6 8.14 -4.94 16.13
C THR A 6 7.65 -4.75 14.70
N LEU A 7 8.58 -4.53 13.79
CA LEU A 7 8.28 -4.41 12.36
C LEU A 7 8.37 -5.79 11.70
N CYS A 8 7.26 -6.27 11.18
CA CYS A 8 7.23 -7.44 10.32
C CYS A 8 7.76 -7.05 8.94
N SER A 9 8.76 -7.75 8.45
CA SER A 9 9.46 -7.44 7.20
C SER A 9 8.92 -8.21 5.99
N ASP A 10 7.96 -9.10 6.20
CA ASP A 10 7.26 -9.84 5.14
C ASP A 10 5.86 -10.32 5.57
N TYR A 11 5.13 -10.88 4.60
CA TYR A 11 3.78 -11.36 4.83
C TYR A 11 3.71 -12.54 5.80
N GLN A 12 4.70 -13.43 5.81
CA GLN A 12 4.73 -14.57 6.73
C GLN A 12 4.92 -14.11 8.18
N GLU A 13 5.79 -13.13 8.43
CA GLU A 13 5.94 -12.53 9.76
C GLU A 13 4.65 -11.83 10.21
N CYS A 14 3.94 -11.17 9.27
CA CYS A 14 2.63 -10.60 9.55
C CYS A 14 1.62 -11.66 9.97
N VAL A 15 1.52 -12.75 9.23
CA VAL A 15 0.62 -13.88 9.55
C VAL A 15 0.97 -14.48 10.90
N ASN A 16 2.25 -14.77 11.16
CA ASN A 16 2.71 -15.34 12.42
C ASN A 16 2.33 -14.46 13.61
N SER A 17 2.60 -13.17 13.50
CA SER A 17 2.28 -12.19 14.54
C SER A 17 0.77 -12.08 14.79
N PHE A 18 -0.01 -12.11 13.71
CA PHE A 18 -1.47 -12.04 13.77
C PHE A 18 -2.05 -13.27 14.48
N VAL A 19 -1.58 -14.47 14.09
CA VAL A 19 -1.97 -15.75 14.74
C VAL A 19 -1.61 -15.72 16.23
N GLN A 20 -0.38 -15.32 16.56
CA GLN A 20 0.08 -15.25 17.95
C GLN A 20 -0.76 -14.29 18.79
N LEU A 21 -1.11 -13.12 18.26
CA LEU A 21 -1.96 -12.15 18.95
C LEU A 21 -3.35 -12.74 19.25
N ILE A 22 -3.99 -13.38 18.27
CA ILE A 22 -5.32 -13.99 18.49
C ILE A 22 -5.23 -15.14 19.48
N GLN A 23 -4.23 -16.01 19.37
CA GLN A 23 -4.06 -17.13 20.30
C GLN A 23 -3.77 -16.69 21.72
N SER A 24 -3.09 -15.56 21.91
CA SER A 24 -2.78 -14.99 23.23
C SER A 24 -3.93 -14.23 23.87
N SER A 25 -5.00 -13.93 23.13
CA SER A 25 -6.15 -13.15 23.59
C SER A 25 -6.89 -13.86 24.74
N LYS A 26 -7.25 -13.08 25.79
CA LYS A 26 -7.88 -13.59 27.01
C LYS A 26 -9.25 -12.99 27.31
N LYS A 27 -9.47 -11.73 26.91
CA LYS A 27 -10.69 -10.98 27.27
C LYS A 27 -11.44 -10.49 26.02
N GLU A 28 -10.78 -9.74 25.16
CA GLU A 28 -11.41 -9.13 24.00
C GLU A 28 -10.47 -9.04 22.81
N LEU A 29 -11.04 -9.15 21.62
CA LEU A 29 -10.38 -9.08 20.34
C LEU A 29 -11.18 -8.15 19.42
N TRP A 30 -10.55 -7.12 18.88
CA TRP A 30 -11.16 -6.20 17.96
C TRP A 30 -10.43 -6.30 16.62
N TYR A 31 -11.17 -6.68 15.59
CA TYR A 31 -10.62 -6.97 14.27
C TYR A 31 -11.24 -6.05 13.22
N SER A 32 -10.42 -5.33 12.49
CA SER A 32 -10.81 -4.50 11.35
C SER A 32 -10.24 -5.07 10.06
N THR A 33 -11.08 -5.29 9.06
CA THR A 33 -10.68 -5.90 7.79
C THR A 33 -11.43 -5.27 6.60
N PHE A 34 -10.72 -5.17 5.48
CA PHE A 34 -11.29 -4.72 4.21
C PHE A 34 -11.78 -5.92 3.38
N LEU A 35 -10.88 -6.88 3.13
CA LEU A 35 -11.13 -8.08 2.35
C LEU A 35 -10.40 -9.26 3.00
N CYS A 36 -11.12 -10.24 3.50
CA CYS A 36 -10.51 -11.40 4.14
C CYS A 36 -11.20 -12.68 3.71
N ASN A 37 -10.45 -13.62 3.15
CA ASN A 37 -10.94 -14.98 2.92
C ASN A 37 -10.80 -15.81 4.21
N LEU A 38 -11.89 -15.89 4.93
CA LEU A 38 -11.93 -16.57 6.22
C LEU A 38 -11.74 -18.11 6.11
N LYS A 39 -11.88 -18.69 4.91
CA LYS A 39 -11.80 -20.13 4.65
C LYS A 39 -10.42 -20.61 4.20
N SER A 40 -9.60 -19.75 3.63
CA SER A 40 -8.29 -20.12 3.12
C SER A 40 -7.32 -20.44 4.25
N PRO A 41 -6.53 -21.52 4.15
CA PRO A 41 -5.48 -21.84 5.10
C PRO A 41 -4.43 -20.74 5.18
N LEU A 42 -4.08 -20.33 6.39
CA LEU A 42 -3.07 -19.29 6.62
C LEU A 42 -1.67 -19.81 6.26
N PRO A 43 -0.85 -19.04 5.53
CA PRO A 43 0.50 -19.44 5.16
C PRO A 43 1.34 -19.85 6.37
N GLY A 44 2.05 -20.96 6.26
CA GLY A 44 2.91 -21.49 7.33
C GLY A 44 2.18 -22.12 8.51
N HIS A 45 0.84 -22.16 8.52
CA HIS A 45 0.03 -22.69 9.63
C HIS A 45 -0.80 -23.94 9.28
N GLY A 46 -0.39 -24.69 8.26
CA GLY A 46 -1.08 -25.94 7.85
C GLY A 46 -2.47 -25.67 7.32
N GLN A 47 -3.47 -26.30 7.92
CA GLN A 47 -4.89 -26.11 7.54
C GLN A 47 -5.62 -25.05 8.41
N LEU A 48 -4.91 -24.36 9.29
CA LEU A 48 -5.52 -23.32 10.13
C LEU A 48 -6.05 -22.17 9.27
N THR A 49 -7.33 -21.86 9.44
CA THR A 49 -7.99 -20.73 8.74
C THR A 49 -8.27 -19.59 9.72
N MET A 50 -8.54 -18.38 9.19
CA MET A 50 -8.95 -17.25 10.02
C MET A 50 -10.26 -17.56 10.78
N SER A 51 -11.21 -18.23 10.13
CA SER A 51 -12.47 -18.64 10.77
C SER A 51 -12.24 -19.55 11.98
N GLN A 52 -11.37 -20.56 11.84
CA GLN A 52 -11.02 -21.47 12.96
C GLN A 52 -10.33 -20.71 14.09
N LEU A 53 -9.39 -19.83 13.76
CA LEU A 53 -8.65 -19.05 14.73
C LEU A 53 -9.56 -18.14 15.58
N LEU A 54 -10.54 -17.50 14.93
CA LEU A 54 -11.55 -16.70 15.61
C LEU A 54 -12.52 -17.56 16.43
N GLN A 55 -12.91 -18.75 15.92
CA GLN A 55 -13.75 -19.69 16.64
C GLN A 55 -13.06 -20.18 17.92
N ASP A 56 -11.79 -20.55 17.84
CA ASP A 56 -11.00 -20.97 19.02
C ASP A 56 -10.91 -19.86 20.07
N ALA A 57 -10.75 -18.60 19.65
CA ALA A 57 -10.78 -17.47 20.57
C ALA A 57 -12.15 -17.29 21.22
N SER A 58 -13.23 -17.42 20.46
CA SER A 58 -14.61 -17.39 20.96
C SER A 58 -14.88 -18.51 21.97
N ASP A 59 -14.41 -19.72 21.71
CA ASP A 59 -14.59 -20.89 22.58
C ASP A 59 -13.82 -20.74 23.90
N ARG A 60 -12.70 -20.01 23.90
CA ARG A 60 -12.01 -19.57 25.10
C ARG A 60 -12.76 -18.49 25.92
N GLY A 61 -13.87 -17.96 25.38
CA GLY A 61 -14.68 -16.93 26.03
C GLY A 61 -14.26 -15.49 25.67
N VAL A 62 -13.36 -15.30 24.69
CA VAL A 62 -12.93 -13.98 24.24
C VAL A 62 -14.10 -13.27 23.56
N GLN A 63 -14.32 -12.00 23.91
CA GLN A 63 -15.32 -11.13 23.28
C GLN A 63 -14.74 -10.59 21.97
N ILE A 64 -15.36 -10.93 20.85
CA ILE A 64 -14.86 -10.57 19.50
C ILE A 64 -15.73 -9.44 18.92
N LYS A 65 -15.10 -8.38 18.43
CA LYS A 65 -15.74 -7.32 17.65
C LYS A 65 -15.07 -7.21 16.28
N VAL A 66 -15.88 -7.32 15.25
CA VAL A 66 -15.38 -7.25 13.86
C VAL A 66 -15.96 -6.02 13.16
N LEU A 67 -15.09 -5.18 12.62
CA LEU A 67 -15.43 -4.16 11.63
C LEU A 67 -15.15 -4.73 10.24
N TYR A 68 -16.21 -4.92 9.47
CA TYR A 68 -16.13 -5.54 8.15
C TYR A 68 -16.59 -4.56 7.06
N ASN A 69 -15.83 -4.47 5.96
CA ASN A 69 -16.24 -3.73 4.78
C ASN A 69 -17.01 -4.64 3.81
N PRO A 70 -18.25 -4.29 3.43
CA PRO A 70 -19.08 -5.11 2.55
C PRO A 70 -18.73 -4.92 1.06
N ALA A 71 -17.46 -4.86 0.72
CA ALA A 71 -17.06 -4.67 -0.68
C ALA A 71 -17.43 -5.90 -1.53
N THR A 72 -18.37 -5.74 -2.43
CA THR A 72 -18.97 -6.82 -3.21
C THR A 72 -18.31 -7.05 -4.57
N SER A 73 -17.35 -6.23 -5.01
CA SER A 73 -16.93 -6.17 -6.40
C SER A 73 -15.76 -7.09 -6.82
N TYR A 74 -15.17 -7.84 -5.90
CA TYR A 74 -13.93 -8.59 -6.19
C TYR A 74 -13.96 -10.08 -5.82
N GLY A 75 -15.10 -10.74 -5.94
CA GLY A 75 -15.23 -12.16 -5.56
C GLY A 75 -15.16 -12.40 -4.06
N ASN A 76 -15.35 -11.36 -3.27
CA ASN A 76 -15.37 -11.44 -1.82
C ASN A 76 -16.61 -12.16 -1.35
N LEU A 77 -16.50 -12.75 -0.15
CA LEU A 77 -17.63 -13.28 0.57
C LEU A 77 -18.73 -12.22 0.64
N GLU A 78 -19.95 -12.57 0.21
CA GLU A 78 -21.09 -11.75 0.54
C GLU A 78 -21.15 -11.57 2.05
N LEU A 79 -21.63 -10.43 2.53
CA LEU A 79 -21.74 -10.16 3.96
C LEU A 79 -22.44 -11.31 4.71
N LYS A 80 -23.45 -11.93 4.07
CA LYS A 80 -24.15 -13.10 4.62
C LYS A 80 -23.18 -14.27 4.85
N GLU A 81 -22.37 -14.61 3.86
CA GLU A 81 -21.38 -15.70 3.96
C GLU A 81 -20.31 -15.38 5.02
N ALA A 82 -19.82 -14.14 5.07
CA ALA A 82 -18.91 -13.71 6.12
C ALA A 82 -19.54 -13.90 7.53
N CYS A 83 -20.79 -13.45 7.72
CA CYS A 83 -21.50 -13.63 8.98
C CYS A 83 -21.72 -15.11 9.38
N GLU A 84 -21.76 -16.02 8.41
CA GLU A 84 -21.84 -17.46 8.69
C GLU A 84 -20.51 -18.05 9.16
N LEU A 85 -19.40 -17.46 8.76
CA LEU A 85 -18.05 -17.91 9.09
C LEU A 85 -17.48 -17.29 10.36
N PHE A 86 -17.99 -16.16 10.79
CA PHE A 86 -17.62 -15.59 12.08
C PHE A 86 -18.29 -16.36 13.23
N PRO A 87 -17.62 -16.46 14.38
CA PRO A 87 -18.20 -17.11 15.56
C PRO A 87 -19.56 -16.50 15.92
N LYS A 88 -20.55 -17.34 16.20
CA LYS A 88 -21.89 -16.87 16.61
C LYS A 88 -21.95 -16.52 18.10
N LYS A 89 -21.08 -17.12 18.90
CA LYS A 89 -20.98 -16.88 20.35
C LYS A 89 -19.91 -15.80 20.57
N ASN A 90 -20.19 -14.86 21.46
CA ASN A 90 -19.26 -13.80 21.88
C ASN A 90 -18.71 -12.94 20.73
N CYS A 91 -19.33 -12.95 19.55
CA CYS A 91 -18.89 -12.19 18.39
C CYS A 91 -19.96 -11.19 17.95
N ALA A 92 -19.58 -9.94 17.85
CA ALA A 92 -20.39 -8.87 17.27
C ALA A 92 -19.72 -8.36 15.98
N ILE A 93 -20.49 -8.28 14.91
CA ILE A 93 -20.01 -7.79 13.59
C ILE A 93 -20.71 -6.49 13.29
N ASN A 94 -19.95 -5.49 12.90
CA ASN A 94 -20.48 -4.24 12.38
C ASN A 94 -19.96 -3.97 10.97
N VAL A 95 -20.83 -3.45 10.11
CA VAL A 95 -20.49 -3.10 8.73
C VAL A 95 -20.02 -1.65 8.69
N CYS A 96 -18.83 -1.43 8.21
CA CYS A 96 -18.27 -0.10 8.05
C CYS A 96 -18.02 0.19 6.57
N THR A 97 -18.58 1.29 6.07
CA THR A 97 -18.36 1.80 4.71
C THR A 97 -17.60 3.12 4.81
N GLY A 98 -16.95 3.52 3.72
CA GLY A 98 -16.36 4.85 3.65
C GLY A 98 -17.41 5.97 3.54
N SER A 99 -16.97 7.21 3.37
CA SER A 99 -17.76 8.44 3.51
C SER A 99 -18.77 8.72 2.38
N GLY A 100 -18.98 7.81 1.41
CA GLY A 100 -19.98 7.98 0.35
C GLY A 100 -19.55 7.62 -1.07
N LYS A 101 -20.11 8.28 -2.09
CA LYS A 101 -19.81 8.01 -3.52
C LYS A 101 -18.85 9.04 -4.09
N LEU A 102 -17.87 8.57 -4.84
CA LEU A 102 -16.99 9.44 -5.62
C LEU A 102 -17.75 10.10 -6.78
N LYS A 103 -17.52 11.40 -6.99
CA LYS A 103 -18.14 12.19 -8.05
C LYS A 103 -17.08 12.81 -8.98
N GLY A 104 -17.49 13.12 -10.21
CA GLY A 104 -16.70 13.88 -11.18
C GLY A 104 -15.36 13.21 -11.52
N PHE A 105 -14.30 13.99 -11.58
CA PHE A 105 -12.97 13.57 -11.97
C PHE A 105 -12.35 12.53 -11.01
N ARG A 106 -12.67 12.60 -9.72
CA ARG A 106 -12.23 11.60 -8.71
C ARG A 106 -12.70 10.19 -9.04
N LYS A 107 -13.91 10.06 -9.63
CA LYS A 107 -14.41 8.78 -10.10
C LYS A 107 -13.53 8.21 -11.23
N LEU A 108 -13.07 9.06 -12.13
CA LEU A 108 -12.20 8.66 -13.24
C LEU A 108 -10.80 8.26 -12.75
N MET A 109 -10.29 8.95 -11.73
CA MET A 109 -8.97 8.70 -11.11
C MET A 109 -9.00 7.60 -10.05
N SER A 110 -10.16 6.97 -9.85
CA SER A 110 -10.31 5.83 -8.94
C SER A 110 -10.48 4.55 -9.75
N PRO A 111 -9.42 3.76 -9.91
CA PRO A 111 -9.46 2.58 -10.76
C PRO A 111 -10.38 1.47 -10.24
N HIS A 112 -10.64 1.44 -8.93
CA HIS A 112 -11.30 0.29 -8.31
C HIS A 112 -12.80 0.43 -8.10
N SER A 113 -13.33 1.62 -7.84
CA SER A 113 -14.77 1.77 -7.53
C SER A 113 -15.24 3.22 -7.45
N THR A 114 -16.55 3.40 -7.63
CA THR A 114 -17.24 4.69 -7.36
C THR A 114 -17.65 4.85 -5.90
N TYR A 115 -17.49 3.81 -5.09
CA TYR A 115 -17.80 3.82 -3.67
C TYR A 115 -16.54 4.06 -2.85
N THR A 116 -16.72 4.60 -1.66
CA THR A 116 -15.66 4.76 -0.67
C THR A 116 -15.64 3.53 0.24
N TYR A 117 -14.47 3.20 0.76
CA TYR A 117 -14.26 1.98 1.52
C TYR A 117 -13.80 2.25 2.94
N HIS A 118 -14.13 1.30 3.82
CA HIS A 118 -13.41 1.11 5.06
C HIS A 118 -12.14 0.30 4.73
N HIS A 119 -10.99 0.97 4.68
CA HIS A 119 -9.76 0.37 4.16
C HIS A 119 -8.72 0.09 5.26
N GLN A 120 -9.09 0.27 6.51
CA GLN A 120 -8.22 -0.02 7.66
C GLN A 120 -8.09 -1.52 7.90
N LYS A 121 -6.87 -1.99 8.16
CA LYS A 121 -6.57 -3.37 8.49
C LYS A 121 -5.75 -3.42 9.77
N TYR A 122 -6.36 -3.87 10.85
CA TYR A 122 -5.71 -4.00 12.13
C TYR A 122 -6.43 -4.97 13.07
N ILE A 123 -5.68 -5.45 14.04
CA ILE A 123 -6.21 -6.23 15.16
C ILE A 123 -5.75 -5.60 16.47
N MET A 124 -6.61 -5.63 17.46
CA MET A 124 -6.31 -5.21 18.82
C MET A 124 -6.74 -6.28 19.80
N VAL A 125 -5.87 -6.63 20.73
CA VAL A 125 -6.07 -7.71 21.68
C VAL A 125 -5.97 -7.18 23.10
N ASP A 126 -7.01 -7.46 23.92
CA ASP A 126 -7.10 -7.15 25.34
C ASP A 126 -6.86 -5.68 25.69
N LYS A 127 -7.02 -4.76 24.70
CA LYS A 127 -6.65 -3.34 24.79
C LYS A 127 -5.20 -3.13 25.21
N GLU A 128 -4.36 -4.09 24.93
CA GLU A 128 -2.95 -4.07 25.30
C GLU A 128 -2.02 -4.10 24.10
N TRP A 129 -2.33 -4.93 23.11
CA TRP A 129 -1.52 -5.09 21.92
C TRP A 129 -2.33 -4.81 20.66
N ALA A 130 -1.71 -4.21 19.68
CA ALA A 130 -2.27 -4.07 18.34
C ALA A 130 -1.26 -4.40 17.28
N MET A 131 -1.78 -4.79 16.12
CA MET A 131 -1.03 -4.89 14.87
C MET A 131 -1.77 -4.14 13.79
N VAL A 132 -1.04 -3.35 13.02
CA VAL A 132 -1.53 -2.66 11.81
C VAL A 132 -0.81 -3.22 10.60
N THR A 133 -1.56 -3.52 9.54
CA THR A 133 -1.04 -4.05 8.26
C THR A 133 -1.56 -3.22 7.09
N GLY A 134 -0.90 -3.29 5.92
CA GLY A 134 -1.39 -2.69 4.69
C GLY A 134 -2.42 -3.56 3.99
N CYS A 135 -2.27 -4.87 4.07
CA CYS A 135 -3.25 -5.80 3.53
C CYS A 135 -3.98 -6.59 4.63
N ASP A 136 -5.09 -7.20 4.26
CA ASP A 136 -5.75 -8.16 5.13
C ASP A 136 -4.90 -9.41 5.29
N VAL A 137 -4.95 -10.00 6.49
CA VAL A 137 -4.27 -11.26 6.77
C VAL A 137 -5.22 -12.41 6.45
N ASP A 138 -4.94 -13.14 5.39
CA ASP A 138 -5.71 -14.30 4.94
C ASP A 138 -4.84 -15.33 4.21
N GLY A 139 -5.43 -16.45 3.82
CA GLY A 139 -4.72 -17.55 3.16
C GLY A 139 -4.53 -17.40 1.66
N ASP A 140 -5.16 -16.43 1.02
CA ASP A 140 -5.09 -16.26 -0.44
C ASP A 140 -3.79 -15.60 -0.90
N ARG A 141 -3.04 -15.01 0.03
CA ARG A 141 -1.78 -14.32 -0.21
C ARG A 141 -0.60 -15.20 0.18
N GLN A 142 0.44 -15.21 -0.65
CA GLN A 142 1.63 -16.01 -0.41
C GLN A 142 2.85 -15.11 -0.18
N PRO A 143 3.71 -15.43 0.80
CA PRO A 143 4.98 -14.74 0.96
C PRO A 143 5.83 -14.90 -0.31
N TRP A 144 6.50 -13.84 -0.74
CA TRP A 144 7.31 -13.87 -1.97
C TRP A 144 8.47 -14.88 -1.99
N LEU A 145 8.87 -15.41 -0.85
CA LEU A 145 9.94 -16.39 -0.73
C LEU A 145 9.49 -17.85 -0.95
N THR A 146 8.20 -18.12 -1.15
CA THR A 146 7.71 -19.48 -1.43
C THR A 146 7.67 -19.74 -2.93
N LEU A 147 8.83 -19.91 -3.54
CA LEU A 147 9.13 -19.94 -4.97
C LEU A 147 8.47 -21.06 -5.81
N ASN A 148 7.65 -21.95 -5.25
CA ASN A 148 7.13 -23.13 -5.95
C ASN A 148 5.64 -23.11 -6.27
N SER A 149 4.94 -22.01 -6.09
CA SER A 149 3.50 -21.95 -6.37
C SER A 149 3.19 -20.93 -7.47
N LYS A 150 2.17 -21.21 -8.27
CA LYS A 150 1.60 -20.28 -9.25
C LYS A 150 0.86 -19.09 -8.58
N ASN A 151 1.03 -18.92 -7.27
CA ASN A 151 0.37 -17.90 -6.49
C ASN A 151 1.18 -16.60 -6.53
N TYR A 152 0.49 -15.48 -6.47
CA TYR A 152 1.07 -14.15 -6.53
C TYR A 152 1.92 -13.85 -5.30
N TYR A 153 3.10 -13.30 -5.52
CA TYR A 153 4.00 -12.90 -4.46
C TYR A 153 3.60 -11.54 -3.91
N TRP A 154 3.49 -11.45 -2.60
CA TRP A 154 3.13 -10.22 -1.91
C TRP A 154 4.28 -9.74 -1.02
N LEU A 155 4.68 -8.50 -1.23
CA LEU A 155 5.50 -7.78 -0.27
C LEU A 155 4.57 -6.99 0.65
N GLU A 156 4.45 -7.44 1.88
CA GLU A 156 3.64 -6.82 2.91
C GLU A 156 4.44 -6.61 4.18
N LEU A 157 4.12 -5.55 4.88
CA LEU A 157 4.72 -5.19 6.14
C LEU A 157 3.66 -5.02 7.22
N GLY A 158 4.03 -5.25 8.47
CA GLY A 158 3.16 -5.04 9.62
C GLY A 158 3.89 -4.38 10.77
N VAL A 159 3.15 -3.79 11.68
CA VAL A 159 3.68 -3.19 12.89
C VAL A 159 2.90 -3.73 14.08
N VAL A 160 3.60 -4.42 14.98
CA VAL A 160 3.06 -4.85 16.28
C VAL A 160 3.54 -3.88 17.35
N PHE A 161 2.65 -3.42 18.21
CA PHE A 161 2.97 -2.46 19.24
C PHE A 161 2.05 -2.56 20.47
N ASN A 162 2.53 -2.05 21.61
CA ASN A 162 1.74 -1.98 22.82
C ASN A 162 0.84 -0.74 22.85
N ILE A 163 -0.49 -0.95 22.96
CA ILE A 163 -1.50 0.11 22.90
C ILE A 163 -1.62 0.88 24.20
N ARG A 164 -1.23 0.32 25.35
CA ARG A 164 -1.32 1.06 26.64
C ARG A 164 -0.66 2.42 26.57
N GLN A 165 0.30 2.57 25.65
CA GLN A 165 0.97 3.84 25.34
C GLN A 165 0.28 4.65 24.24
N GLN A 166 -0.80 4.12 23.62
CA GLN A 166 -1.47 4.69 22.45
C GLN A 166 -3.00 4.52 22.53
N PRO A 167 -3.69 5.19 23.46
CA PRO A 167 -5.16 5.06 23.64
C PRO A 167 -5.95 5.46 22.39
N LEU A 168 -5.30 6.08 21.43
CA LEU A 168 -5.89 6.57 20.20
C LEU A 168 -6.35 5.46 19.25
N VAL A 169 -5.67 4.29 19.20
CA VAL A 169 -6.10 3.15 18.37
C VAL A 169 -7.43 2.60 18.87
N GLN A 170 -7.58 2.50 20.19
CA GLN A 170 -8.84 2.08 20.82
C GLN A 170 -9.97 3.05 20.45
N ARG A 171 -9.73 4.35 20.61
CA ARG A 171 -10.70 5.40 20.28
C ARG A 171 -11.09 5.36 18.80
N PHE A 172 -10.13 5.15 17.92
CA PHE A 172 -10.35 5.05 16.49
C PHE A 172 -11.27 3.87 16.14
N PHE A 173 -11.05 2.70 16.77
CA PHE A 173 -11.95 1.56 16.60
C PHE A 173 -13.35 1.87 17.13
N GLU A 174 -13.47 2.43 18.32
CA GLU A 174 -14.76 2.76 18.94
C GLU A 174 -15.57 3.76 18.11
N GLU A 175 -14.92 4.75 17.51
CA GLU A 175 -15.56 5.74 16.64
C GLU A 175 -16.05 5.10 15.34
N ASN A 176 -15.23 4.27 14.69
CA ASN A 176 -15.65 3.51 13.51
C ASN A 176 -16.78 2.51 13.86
N TRP A 177 -16.72 1.90 15.02
CA TRP A 177 -17.76 1.00 15.50
C TRP A 177 -19.12 1.69 15.65
N LYS A 178 -19.10 2.94 16.07
CA LYS A 178 -20.30 3.78 16.24
C LYS A 178 -20.73 4.49 14.95
N HIS A 179 -20.07 4.27 13.83
CA HIS A 179 -20.26 5.02 12.58
C HIS A 179 -20.07 6.55 12.72
N ILE A 180 -19.29 6.98 13.69
CA ILE A 180 -18.92 8.37 13.89
C ILE A 180 -17.69 8.65 13.04
N THR A 181 -17.72 9.68 12.20
CA THR A 181 -16.52 10.14 11.49
C THR A 181 -15.51 10.60 12.54
N PRO A 182 -14.32 9.95 12.65
CA PRO A 182 -13.36 10.31 13.67
C PRO A 182 -12.90 11.76 13.47
N PRO A 183 -12.77 12.55 14.54
CA PRO A 183 -12.15 13.87 14.46
C PRO A 183 -10.69 13.70 14.01
N PRO A 184 -10.07 14.73 13.42
CA PRO A 184 -8.66 14.71 13.04
C PRO A 184 -7.80 14.50 14.30
N LEU A 185 -7.34 13.29 14.51
CA LEU A 185 -6.51 12.89 15.64
C LEU A 185 -5.05 12.74 15.20
N PRO A 186 -4.08 12.84 16.12
CA PRO A 186 -2.66 12.67 15.84
C PRO A 186 -2.24 11.24 15.44
N LEU A 187 -3.13 10.27 15.51
CA LEU A 187 -3.01 9.08 14.67
C LEU A 187 -3.36 9.49 13.26
N ILE A 188 -2.51 9.07 12.35
CA ILE A 188 -2.55 9.47 10.98
C ILE A 188 -3.81 8.90 10.36
N ASN A 189 -4.88 9.68 10.36
CA ASN A 189 -5.93 9.50 9.37
C ASN A 189 -5.40 9.94 8.00
N ALA A 190 -6.02 9.54 6.94
CA ALA A 190 -5.61 9.87 5.57
C ALA A 190 -5.31 11.37 5.33
N HIS A 191 -5.98 12.27 6.03
CA HIS A 191 -5.77 13.71 5.90
C HIS A 191 -4.48 14.19 6.60
N THR A 192 -4.21 13.68 7.80
CA THR A 192 -2.98 13.98 8.55
C THR A 192 -1.78 13.31 7.91
N GLU A 193 -1.94 12.11 7.39
CA GLU A 193 -0.90 11.36 6.70
C GLU A 193 -0.42 12.09 5.44
N HIS A 194 -1.35 12.63 4.64
CA HIS A 194 -1.01 13.40 3.45
C HIS A 194 -0.02 14.54 3.75
N SER A 195 -0.31 15.35 4.77
CA SER A 195 0.55 16.46 5.20
C SER A 195 1.88 15.98 5.77
N LEU A 196 1.86 14.87 6.52
CA LEU A 196 3.06 14.29 7.10
C LEU A 196 3.98 13.68 6.05
N VAL A 197 3.46 12.95 5.08
CA VAL A 197 4.26 12.37 3.99
C VAL A 197 4.96 13.48 3.20
N GLN A 198 4.26 14.58 2.87
CA GLN A 198 4.89 15.73 2.24
C GLN A 198 5.99 16.35 3.12
N TRP A 199 5.71 16.50 4.41
CA TRP A 199 6.70 17.03 5.37
C TRP A 199 7.95 16.14 5.45
N LEU A 200 7.80 14.81 5.52
CA LEU A 200 8.91 13.86 5.52
C LEU A 200 9.76 13.98 4.27
N ILE A 201 9.13 14.05 3.09
CA ILE A 201 9.82 14.22 1.81
C ILE A 201 10.63 15.53 1.80
N MET A 202 9.97 16.64 2.13
CA MET A 202 10.61 17.96 2.09
C MET A 202 11.72 18.14 3.13
N ASN A 203 11.69 17.40 4.24
CA ASN A 203 12.70 17.50 5.30
C ASN A 203 13.71 16.34 5.30
N ALA A 204 13.71 15.50 4.29
CA ALA A 204 14.73 14.47 4.14
C ALA A 204 16.09 15.11 3.82
N SER A 205 17.12 14.65 4.52
CA SER A 205 18.50 15.12 4.36
C SER A 205 19.30 14.24 3.41
N SER A 206 19.20 12.94 3.57
CA SER A 206 19.98 11.94 2.82
C SER A 206 19.16 11.17 1.82
N TYR A 207 17.97 10.71 2.21
CA TYR A 207 17.13 9.95 1.30
C TYR A 207 15.66 9.87 1.73
N ILE A 208 14.82 9.56 0.75
CA ILE A 208 13.44 9.08 0.89
C ILE A 208 13.33 7.71 0.24
N HIS A 209 12.79 6.74 0.97
CA HIS A 209 12.36 5.45 0.44
C HIS A 209 10.84 5.37 0.56
N LEU A 210 10.17 5.31 -0.57
CA LEU A 210 8.72 5.26 -0.68
C LEU A 210 8.31 3.97 -1.39
N GLU A 211 7.50 3.14 -0.73
CA GLU A 211 6.89 1.95 -1.31
C GLU A 211 5.38 2.07 -1.26
N GLN A 212 4.76 1.91 -2.41
CA GLN A 212 3.32 2.09 -2.53
C GLN A 212 2.71 1.09 -3.50
N GLN A 213 1.56 0.52 -3.12
CA GLN A 213 0.80 -0.32 -4.03
C GLN A 213 0.38 0.45 -5.28
N LEU A 214 -0.11 1.68 -5.10
CA LEU A 214 -0.53 2.58 -6.17
C LEU A 214 0.14 3.94 -6.00
N PHE A 215 0.75 4.45 -7.08
CA PHE A 215 1.33 5.78 -7.15
C PHE A 215 0.61 6.59 -8.22
N ILE A 216 -0.40 7.37 -7.80
CA ILE A 216 -1.18 8.24 -8.68
C ILE A 216 -1.18 9.65 -8.09
N SER A 217 -0.26 10.50 -8.56
CA SER A 217 -0.04 11.85 -8.08
C SER A 217 0.45 12.73 -9.23
N ASN A 218 -0.39 13.66 -9.69
CA ASN A 218 -0.12 14.53 -10.85
C ASN A 218 -0.89 15.86 -10.72
N ASP A 219 -0.91 16.65 -11.78
CA ASP A 219 -1.58 17.97 -11.82
C ASP A 219 -3.11 17.93 -11.64
N LYS A 220 -3.73 16.75 -11.73
CA LYS A 220 -5.18 16.57 -11.57
C LYS A 220 -5.55 15.94 -10.23
N THR A 221 -4.55 15.52 -9.45
CA THR A 221 -4.77 14.96 -8.12
C THR A 221 -4.66 16.02 -7.03
N THR A 222 -5.27 15.77 -5.90
CA THR A 222 -5.17 16.61 -4.70
C THR A 222 -4.14 16.09 -3.71
N ASN A 223 -3.52 14.93 -3.99
CA ASN A 223 -2.36 14.48 -3.26
C ASN A 223 -1.10 15.09 -3.92
N TYR A 224 -0.37 15.89 -3.20
CA TYR A 224 0.80 16.63 -3.70
C TYR A 224 2.12 15.87 -3.45
N VAL A 225 2.10 14.55 -3.32
CA VAL A 225 3.30 13.76 -2.99
C VAL A 225 4.31 13.80 -4.15
N ALA A 226 3.86 13.63 -5.39
CA ALA A 226 4.76 13.76 -6.56
C ALA A 226 5.36 15.17 -6.65
N LYS A 227 4.55 16.20 -6.37
CA LYS A 227 5.05 17.58 -6.29
C LYS A 227 6.13 17.74 -5.24
N ALA A 228 5.90 17.23 -4.04
CA ALA A 228 6.87 17.28 -2.95
C ALA A 228 8.18 16.56 -3.30
N LEU A 229 8.11 15.41 -3.98
CA LEU A 229 9.29 14.69 -4.48
C LEU A 229 10.09 15.53 -5.47
N VAL A 230 9.41 16.12 -6.47
CA VAL A 230 10.08 17.00 -7.45
C VAL A 230 10.68 18.22 -6.76
N ASP A 231 9.94 18.94 -5.92
CA ASP A 231 10.42 20.11 -5.21
C ASP A 231 11.66 19.79 -4.35
N ARG A 232 11.66 18.59 -3.69
CA ARG A 232 12.82 18.14 -2.91
C ARG A 232 14.02 17.82 -3.79
N VAL A 233 13.84 17.18 -4.94
CA VAL A 233 14.90 16.91 -5.92
C VAL A 233 15.43 18.22 -6.51
N VAL A 234 14.55 19.14 -6.91
CA VAL A 234 14.94 20.49 -7.40
C VAL A 234 15.82 21.20 -6.37
N ARG A 235 15.44 21.14 -5.09
CA ARG A 235 16.26 21.71 -4.01
C ARG A 235 17.63 21.02 -3.92
N ALA A 236 17.68 19.69 -4.04
CA ALA A 236 18.94 18.95 -3.99
C ALA A 236 19.88 19.34 -5.16
N VAL A 237 19.36 19.45 -6.37
CA VAL A 237 20.14 19.89 -7.55
C VAL A 237 20.66 21.31 -7.36
N ARG A 238 19.79 22.26 -6.96
CA ARG A 238 20.17 23.66 -6.75
C ARG A 238 21.20 23.87 -5.66
N ASN A 239 21.10 23.09 -4.58
CA ASN A 239 22.00 23.16 -3.45
C ASN A 239 23.23 22.24 -3.60
N GLN A 240 23.35 21.53 -4.74
CA GLN A 240 24.43 20.58 -4.98
C GLN A 240 24.53 19.46 -3.91
N GLU A 241 23.38 18.98 -3.41
CA GLU A 241 23.28 17.93 -2.40
C GLU A 241 23.56 16.55 -3.05
N GLN A 242 24.79 16.27 -3.45
CA GLN A 242 25.16 15.09 -4.26
C GLN A 242 24.80 13.74 -3.61
N HIS A 243 24.53 13.69 -2.31
CA HIS A 243 24.21 12.44 -1.58
C HIS A 243 22.72 12.17 -1.43
N PHE A 244 21.85 13.15 -1.74
CA PHE A 244 20.41 12.97 -1.62
C PHE A 244 19.86 11.99 -2.65
N ARG A 245 19.00 11.03 -2.22
CA ARG A 245 18.40 10.02 -3.10
C ARG A 245 16.92 9.82 -2.80
N CYS A 246 16.14 9.59 -3.84
CA CYS A 246 14.73 9.17 -3.75
C CYS A 246 14.55 7.81 -4.39
N PHE A 247 13.97 6.89 -3.65
CA PHE A 247 13.56 5.57 -4.13
C PHE A 247 12.03 5.51 -4.15
N VAL A 248 11.43 5.32 -5.30
CA VAL A 248 9.98 5.16 -5.47
C VAL A 248 9.71 3.77 -6.00
N LEU A 249 9.23 2.89 -5.13
CA LEU A 249 8.90 1.51 -5.45
C LEU A 249 7.38 1.36 -5.54
N THR A 250 6.86 0.89 -6.68
CA THR A 250 5.43 0.73 -6.91
C THR A 250 5.14 -0.39 -7.91
N ASN A 251 3.88 -0.75 -8.07
CA ASN A 251 3.49 -1.76 -9.03
C ASN A 251 3.30 -1.17 -10.42
N VAL A 252 3.85 -1.85 -11.42
CA VAL A 252 3.60 -1.61 -12.86
C VAL A 252 2.49 -2.52 -13.36
N ARG A 253 2.41 -3.70 -12.78
CA ARG A 253 1.35 -4.69 -13.01
C ARG A 253 0.82 -5.17 -11.67
N ASN A 254 -0.48 -5.40 -11.63
CA ASN A 254 -1.12 -6.01 -10.50
C ASN A 254 -1.73 -7.35 -10.97
N PRO A 255 -1.07 -8.48 -10.71
CA PRO A 255 -1.49 -9.77 -11.25
C PRO A 255 -2.89 -10.21 -10.82
N ASP A 256 -3.43 -9.61 -9.76
CA ASP A 256 -4.78 -9.91 -9.24
C ASP A 256 -5.87 -9.10 -9.94
N ASP A 257 -5.51 -8.07 -10.71
CA ASP A 257 -6.46 -7.18 -11.35
C ASP A 257 -6.85 -7.72 -12.75
N SER A 258 -8.01 -7.29 -13.24
CA SER A 258 -8.34 -7.54 -14.64
C SER A 258 -7.34 -6.80 -15.54
N PRO A 259 -7.00 -7.32 -16.73
CA PRO A 259 -6.07 -6.65 -17.65
C PRO A 259 -6.45 -5.19 -17.97
N LEU A 260 -7.76 -4.90 -17.98
CA LEU A 260 -8.25 -3.54 -18.20
C LEU A 260 -7.96 -2.62 -17.02
N LEU A 261 -8.14 -3.09 -15.79
CA LEU A 261 -7.85 -2.33 -14.58
C LEU A 261 -6.36 -2.09 -14.44
N ASP A 262 -5.56 -3.12 -14.67
CA ASP A 262 -4.10 -3.05 -14.68
C ASP A 262 -3.57 -2.00 -15.69
N PHE A 263 -4.17 -1.97 -16.88
CA PHE A 263 -3.86 -0.95 -17.88
C PHE A 263 -4.20 0.48 -17.41
N PHE A 264 -5.36 0.68 -16.77
CA PHE A 264 -5.72 2.00 -16.26
C PHE A 264 -4.78 2.46 -15.15
N ILE A 265 -4.40 1.56 -14.25
CA ILE A 265 -3.43 1.85 -13.19
C ILE A 265 -2.09 2.25 -13.79
N LEU A 266 -1.60 1.49 -14.76
CA LEU A 266 -0.37 1.80 -15.47
C LEU A 266 -0.43 3.16 -16.17
N MET A 267 -1.52 3.47 -16.89
CA MET A 267 -1.69 4.79 -17.53
C MET A 267 -1.63 5.94 -16.52
N LEU A 268 -2.25 5.78 -15.35
CA LEU A 268 -2.26 6.80 -14.31
C LEU A 268 -0.88 6.96 -13.66
N LEU A 269 -0.16 5.86 -13.46
CA LEU A 269 1.23 5.86 -13.01
C LEU A 269 2.12 6.61 -14.03
N MET A 270 2.01 6.27 -15.31
CA MET A 270 2.78 6.92 -16.38
C MET A 270 2.46 8.41 -16.52
N TRP A 271 1.19 8.78 -16.33
CA TRP A 271 0.82 10.19 -16.29
C TRP A 271 1.48 10.92 -15.11
N SER A 272 1.46 10.30 -13.92
CA SER A 272 2.10 10.86 -12.74
C SER A 272 3.60 11.05 -12.95
N TRP A 273 4.25 10.04 -13.48
CA TRP A 273 5.68 10.11 -13.81
C TRP A 273 5.99 11.17 -14.85
N ARG A 274 5.28 11.17 -16.00
CA ARG A 274 5.50 12.19 -17.04
C ARG A 274 5.25 13.61 -16.55
N TRP A 275 4.24 13.77 -15.70
CA TRP A 275 4.01 15.06 -15.06
C TRP A 275 5.19 15.49 -14.17
N MET A 276 5.78 14.58 -13.40
CA MET A 276 6.96 14.90 -12.59
C MET A 276 8.15 15.35 -13.44
N GLU A 277 8.40 14.69 -14.56
CA GLU A 277 9.44 15.10 -15.50
C GLU A 277 9.21 16.52 -16.05
N LEU A 278 8.00 16.78 -16.53
CA LEU A 278 7.63 18.09 -17.08
C LEU A 278 7.74 19.18 -16.00
N TYR A 279 7.23 18.89 -14.80
CA TYR A 279 7.31 19.84 -13.69
C TYR A 279 8.77 20.11 -13.27
N ALA A 280 9.64 19.09 -13.26
CA ALA A 280 11.07 19.27 -13.01
C ALA A 280 11.72 20.18 -14.07
N GLN A 281 11.39 20.00 -15.35
CA GLN A 281 11.87 20.85 -16.44
C GLN A 281 11.34 22.30 -16.32
N GLU A 282 10.07 22.49 -15.95
CA GLU A 282 9.51 23.82 -15.64
C GLU A 282 10.24 24.52 -14.49
N GLN A 283 10.77 23.73 -13.52
CA GLN A 283 11.62 24.25 -12.44
C GLN A 283 13.07 24.52 -12.89
N GLY A 284 13.39 24.34 -14.16
CA GLY A 284 14.70 24.66 -14.75
C GLY A 284 15.78 23.61 -14.53
N ILE A 285 15.43 22.35 -14.18
CA ILE A 285 16.40 21.26 -14.09
C ILE A 285 16.28 20.30 -15.27
N THR A 286 17.41 19.77 -15.71
CA THR A 286 17.42 18.76 -16.78
C THR A 286 16.94 17.41 -16.27
N LEU A 287 16.43 16.55 -17.17
CA LEU A 287 16.04 15.19 -16.80
C LEU A 287 17.23 14.37 -16.29
N GLY A 288 18.46 14.61 -16.84
CA GLY A 288 19.67 13.99 -16.32
C GLY A 288 19.88 14.30 -14.84
N ALA A 289 19.90 15.59 -14.48
CA ALA A 289 20.04 16.02 -13.09
C ALA A 289 18.88 15.53 -12.19
N PHE A 290 17.65 15.47 -12.73
CA PHE A 290 16.52 14.90 -12.00
C PHE A 290 16.75 13.42 -11.65
N TYR A 291 17.18 12.62 -12.61
CA TYR A 291 17.38 11.19 -12.43
C TYR A 291 18.68 10.81 -11.70
N GLU A 292 19.60 11.73 -11.49
CA GLU A 292 20.72 11.53 -10.56
C GLU A 292 20.25 11.42 -9.11
N HIS A 293 19.03 11.90 -8.79
CA HIS A 293 18.49 11.93 -7.44
C HIS A 293 17.30 11.01 -7.21
N ILE A 294 16.63 10.53 -8.25
CA ILE A 294 15.40 9.74 -8.11
C ILE A 294 15.42 8.53 -9.04
N VAL A 295 14.95 7.40 -8.52
CA VAL A 295 14.74 6.17 -9.28
C VAL A 295 13.34 5.62 -9.03
N PHE A 296 12.66 5.24 -10.11
CA PHE A 296 11.36 4.58 -10.07
C PHE A 296 11.55 3.10 -10.31
N LEU A 297 11.01 2.29 -9.43
CA LEU A 297 11.25 0.86 -9.34
C LEU A 297 9.96 0.06 -9.27
N HIS A 298 10.01 -1.14 -9.81
CA HIS A 298 9.10 -2.22 -9.46
C HIS A 298 9.89 -3.48 -9.14
N LEU A 299 9.21 -4.48 -8.59
CA LEU A 299 9.83 -5.75 -8.25
C LEU A 299 9.39 -6.84 -9.24
N GLU A 300 10.37 -7.61 -9.70
CA GLU A 300 10.15 -8.75 -10.60
C GLU A 300 11.17 -9.86 -10.31
N HIS A 301 10.70 -11.09 -10.21
CA HIS A 301 11.55 -12.26 -10.06
C HIS A 301 11.23 -13.26 -11.15
N GLU A 302 12.25 -13.65 -11.95
CA GLU A 302 12.11 -14.61 -13.06
C GLU A 302 10.97 -14.30 -14.05
N GLY A 303 10.74 -13.02 -14.33
CA GLY A 303 9.66 -12.54 -15.20
C GLY A 303 8.28 -12.42 -14.54
N TYR A 304 8.17 -12.75 -13.26
CA TYR A 304 6.92 -12.61 -12.49
C TYR A 304 6.95 -11.35 -11.63
N PRO A 305 5.94 -10.49 -11.71
CA PRO A 305 5.85 -9.31 -10.85
C PRO A 305 5.62 -9.71 -9.39
N ILE A 306 6.32 -9.04 -8.48
CA ILE A 306 6.07 -9.12 -7.04
C ILE A 306 5.18 -7.93 -6.68
N LYS A 307 4.03 -8.19 -6.08
CA LYS A 307 3.08 -7.16 -5.68
C LYS A 307 3.59 -6.41 -4.45
N VAL A 308 3.97 -5.17 -4.65
CA VAL A 308 4.31 -4.24 -3.57
C VAL A 308 3.01 -3.78 -2.90
N HIS A 309 2.86 -4.06 -1.62
CA HIS A 309 1.70 -3.65 -0.82
C HIS A 309 2.12 -3.14 0.57
N SER A 310 3.40 -2.87 0.72
CA SER A 310 4.01 -2.43 1.98
C SER A 310 3.53 -1.06 2.45
N ASN A 311 3.18 -0.14 1.57
CA ASN A 311 2.68 1.21 1.85
C ASN A 311 3.48 1.91 2.97
N ILE A 312 4.77 2.16 2.70
CA ILE A 312 5.69 2.81 3.64
C ILE A 312 6.35 4.05 3.04
N VAL A 313 6.73 4.96 3.92
CA VAL A 313 7.63 6.07 3.62
C VAL A 313 8.68 6.14 4.71
N ILE A 314 9.96 5.95 4.34
CA ILE A 314 11.09 6.04 5.26
C ILE A 314 11.91 7.30 4.92
N GLN A 315 12.13 8.14 5.92
CA GLN A 315 12.98 9.32 5.85
C GLN A 315 14.27 9.06 6.60
N ASP A 316 15.40 9.09 5.89
CA ASP A 316 16.78 9.07 6.46
C ASP A 316 17.06 7.91 7.42
N GLY A 317 16.24 6.84 7.44
CA GLY A 317 16.31 5.77 8.46
C GLY A 317 15.92 6.21 9.88
N LEU A 318 15.32 7.38 10.03
CA LEU A 318 14.98 7.99 11.32
C LEU A 318 13.48 8.03 11.60
N ARG A 319 12.67 8.10 10.56
CA ARG A 319 11.21 8.12 10.66
C ARG A 319 10.62 7.23 9.58
N CYS A 320 9.59 6.50 9.95
CA CYS A 320 8.82 5.67 9.02
C CYS A 320 7.33 5.93 9.21
N VAL A 321 6.63 6.17 8.13
CA VAL A 321 5.17 6.07 8.08
C VAL A 321 4.84 4.71 7.50
N ARG A 322 4.03 3.94 8.20
CA ARG A 322 3.43 2.69 7.77
C ARG A 322 1.92 2.83 7.79
N SER A 323 1.26 2.55 6.69
CA SER A 323 -0.18 2.84 6.54
C SER A 323 -0.91 1.81 5.70
N SER A 324 -2.25 1.80 5.80
CA SER A 324 -3.13 1.17 4.83
C SER A 324 -3.37 2.04 3.58
N SER A 325 -2.94 3.30 3.61
CA SER A 325 -3.17 4.27 2.54
C SER A 325 -2.41 3.95 1.27
N ASN A 326 -3.11 4.02 0.14
CA ASN A 326 -2.49 4.11 -1.18
C ASN A 326 -2.21 5.57 -1.55
N LEU A 327 -1.20 5.80 -2.37
CA LEU A 327 -0.84 7.13 -2.85
C LEU A 327 -1.76 7.53 -4.02
N THR A 328 -3.02 7.74 -3.67
CA THR A 328 -4.12 8.15 -4.57
C THR A 328 -5.01 9.17 -3.87
N ASP A 329 -5.80 9.93 -4.60
CA ASP A 329 -6.77 10.87 -4.02
C ASP A 329 -7.85 10.22 -3.15
N ARG A 330 -8.03 8.90 -3.26
CA ARG A 330 -8.96 8.15 -2.40
C ARG A 330 -8.46 8.11 -0.96
N SER A 331 -7.16 7.82 -0.81
CA SER A 331 -6.51 7.57 0.48
C SER A 331 -5.74 8.79 0.98
N LEU A 332 -4.96 9.46 0.13
CA LEU A 332 -4.02 10.53 0.49
C LEU A 332 -4.29 11.86 -0.26
N GLY A 333 -5.52 12.25 -0.43
CA GLY A 333 -5.87 13.56 -1.00
C GLY A 333 -6.21 14.61 0.06
N THR A 334 -6.48 15.84 -0.37
CA THR A 334 -6.98 16.90 0.53
C THR A 334 -8.36 16.60 1.08
N LEU A 335 -9.12 15.72 0.41
CA LEU A 335 -10.43 15.25 0.82
C LEU A 335 -10.50 13.72 0.61
N PRO A 336 -9.81 12.92 1.43
CA PRO A 336 -9.81 11.47 1.29
C PRO A 336 -11.21 10.91 1.51
N CYS A 337 -11.50 9.81 0.85
CA CYS A 337 -12.83 9.17 0.86
C CYS A 337 -12.80 7.82 1.59
N ASP A 338 -11.70 7.08 1.45
CA ASP A 338 -11.52 5.82 2.15
C ASP A 338 -11.09 6.09 3.60
N THR A 339 -11.46 5.22 4.52
CA THR A 339 -10.96 5.31 5.89
C THR A 339 -9.65 4.56 5.98
N GLU A 340 -8.61 5.25 6.39
CA GLU A 340 -7.25 4.73 6.45
C GLU A 340 -6.70 4.81 7.88
N LEU A 341 -5.72 3.96 8.16
CA LEU A 341 -4.98 3.98 9.42
C LEU A 341 -3.49 3.85 9.15
N GLY A 342 -2.73 4.80 9.65
CA GLY A 342 -1.27 4.81 9.59
C GLY A 342 -0.64 5.01 10.96
N LEU A 343 0.64 4.65 11.06
CA LEU A 343 1.49 4.81 12.22
C LEU A 343 2.76 5.55 11.86
N VAL A 344 3.20 6.45 12.74
CA VAL A 344 4.54 7.05 12.70
C VAL A 344 5.44 6.29 13.65
N ILE A 345 6.50 5.75 13.11
CA ILE A 345 7.54 5.03 13.83
C ILE A 345 8.77 5.94 13.89
N THR A 346 9.37 6.07 15.07
CA THR A 346 10.56 6.90 15.31
C THR A 346 11.68 6.11 16.01
N ASP A 347 11.52 4.79 16.14
CA ASP A 347 12.58 3.89 16.58
C ASP A 347 13.57 3.70 15.41
N ALA A 348 14.63 4.50 15.41
CA ALA A 348 15.60 4.53 14.33
C ALA A 348 16.31 3.17 14.15
N ALA A 349 16.59 2.45 15.25
CA ALA A 349 17.23 1.13 15.15
C ALA A 349 16.34 0.12 14.43
N GLU A 350 15.06 0.11 14.76
CA GLU A 350 14.09 -0.80 14.14
C GLU A 350 13.79 -0.41 12.69
N ILE A 351 13.73 0.89 12.37
CA ILE A 351 13.58 1.38 10.99
C ILE A 351 14.78 0.97 10.14
N GLN A 352 16.00 1.14 10.64
CA GLN A 352 17.22 0.76 9.92
C GLN A 352 17.30 -0.76 9.74
N ARG A 353 16.94 -1.56 10.77
CA ARG A 353 16.84 -3.02 10.66
C ARG A 353 15.88 -3.42 9.54
N LEU A 354 14.66 -2.87 9.55
CA LEU A 354 13.67 -3.13 8.49
C LEU A 354 14.23 -2.78 7.11
N GLN A 355 14.77 -1.59 6.96
CA GLN A 355 15.31 -1.11 5.69
C GLN A 355 16.43 -1.99 5.15
N GLN A 356 17.39 -2.37 6.00
CA GLN A 356 18.47 -3.28 5.61
C GLN A 356 17.94 -4.65 5.20
N THR A 357 16.93 -5.16 5.92
CA THR A 357 16.27 -6.43 5.57
C THR A 357 15.61 -6.34 4.20
N LEU A 358 14.88 -5.25 3.90
CA LEU A 358 14.23 -5.05 2.61
C LEU A 358 15.25 -4.91 1.48
N TRP A 359 16.27 -4.09 1.64
CA TRP A 359 17.29 -3.87 0.62
C TRP A 359 18.08 -5.13 0.29
N ASN A 360 18.52 -5.89 1.32
CA ASN A 360 19.18 -7.18 1.11
C ASN A 360 18.28 -8.17 0.35
N ARG A 361 16.99 -8.20 0.71
CA ARG A 361 16.00 -9.05 0.04
C ARG A 361 15.81 -8.64 -1.42
N TYR A 362 15.69 -7.34 -1.72
CA TYR A 362 15.55 -6.87 -3.11
C TYR A 362 16.78 -7.13 -3.97
N LEU A 363 17.95 -7.11 -3.36
CA LEU A 363 19.22 -7.39 -4.02
C LEU A 363 19.58 -8.89 -4.05
N LEU A 364 18.72 -9.75 -3.47
CA LEU A 364 18.97 -11.21 -3.32
C LEU A 364 20.32 -11.49 -2.64
N GLN A 365 20.68 -10.73 -1.63
CA GLN A 365 21.93 -10.91 -0.89
C GLN A 365 21.78 -11.96 0.21
N ASP A 366 22.53 -13.07 0.05
CA ASP A 366 22.65 -14.10 1.07
C ASP A 366 24.14 -14.51 1.17
N PRO A 367 24.84 -14.30 2.30
CA PRO A 367 24.33 -13.70 3.53
C PRO A 367 24.06 -12.19 3.40
N PRO A 368 23.16 -11.63 4.24
CA PRO A 368 22.88 -10.20 4.26
C PRO A 368 24.12 -9.35 4.50
N GLN A 369 24.23 -8.23 3.79
CA GLN A 369 25.35 -7.29 3.90
C GLN A 369 24.80 -5.88 4.18
N PRO A 370 25.55 -5.03 4.91
CA PRO A 370 25.20 -3.62 5.02
C PRO A 370 25.14 -2.96 3.64
N VAL A 371 24.06 -2.25 3.36
CA VAL A 371 23.86 -1.53 2.08
C VAL A 371 23.61 -0.06 2.40
N THR A 372 24.44 0.82 1.84
CA THR A 372 24.23 2.26 1.97
C THR A 372 23.17 2.76 0.96
N PRO A 373 22.54 3.92 1.21
CA PRO A 373 21.61 4.52 0.24
C PRO A 373 22.24 4.74 -1.15
N ALA A 374 23.51 5.14 -1.20
CA ALA A 374 24.20 5.35 -2.47
C ALA A 374 24.42 4.02 -3.23
N GLU A 375 24.87 2.97 -2.54
CA GLU A 375 25.03 1.63 -3.14
C GLU A 375 23.70 1.07 -3.61
N PHE A 376 22.65 1.19 -2.79
CA PHE A 376 21.32 0.73 -3.18
C PHE A 376 20.83 1.46 -4.43
N PHE A 377 21.06 2.78 -4.53
CA PHE A 377 20.70 3.57 -5.71
C PHE A 377 21.39 3.07 -6.98
N VAL A 378 22.71 2.85 -6.93
CA VAL A 378 23.48 2.35 -8.08
C VAL A 378 23.01 0.97 -8.51
N ARG A 379 22.78 0.07 -7.55
CA ARG A 379 22.30 -1.30 -7.83
C ARG A 379 20.88 -1.32 -8.38
N ALA A 380 20.01 -0.43 -7.88
CA ALA A 380 18.66 -0.24 -8.38
C ALA A 380 18.66 0.28 -9.84
N TRP A 381 19.52 1.23 -10.16
CA TRP A 381 19.73 1.69 -11.55
C TRP A 381 20.15 0.57 -12.49
N SER A 382 20.97 -0.35 -11.99
CA SER A 382 21.51 -1.47 -12.76
C SER A 382 20.62 -2.71 -12.79
N ASN A 383 19.38 -2.62 -12.32
CA ASN A 383 18.40 -3.71 -12.28
C ASN A 383 18.91 -4.97 -11.54
N GLN A 384 19.62 -4.79 -10.44
CA GLN A 384 20.16 -5.92 -9.65
C GLN A 384 19.08 -6.59 -8.80
N GLY A 385 19.25 -7.89 -8.58
CA GLY A 385 18.31 -8.70 -7.80
C GLY A 385 16.93 -8.75 -8.44
N VAL A 386 15.89 -8.43 -7.66
CA VAL A 386 14.50 -8.35 -8.14
C VAL A 386 14.07 -6.93 -8.50
N LEU A 387 14.95 -5.94 -8.35
CA LEU A 387 14.69 -4.55 -8.71
C LEU A 387 14.67 -4.38 -10.24
N ARG A 388 13.67 -3.66 -10.74
CA ARG A 388 13.59 -3.24 -12.14
C ARG A 388 13.36 -1.74 -12.19
N ASN A 389 14.30 -1.04 -12.79
CA ASN A 389 14.19 0.39 -13.01
C ASN A 389 13.22 0.66 -14.19
N LEU A 390 12.17 1.41 -13.92
CA LEU A 390 11.14 1.72 -14.92
C LEU A 390 11.66 2.49 -16.13
N MET A 391 12.80 3.19 -16.00
CA MET A 391 13.44 3.90 -17.12
C MET A 391 14.11 2.96 -18.13
N THR A 392 14.70 1.87 -17.64
CA THR A 392 15.57 1.01 -18.46
C THR A 392 14.90 -0.33 -18.79
N HIS A 393 13.88 -0.72 -18.03
CA HIS A 393 13.21 -2.00 -18.14
C HIS A 393 11.85 -1.88 -18.82
N SER A 394 11.78 -2.25 -20.08
CA SER A 394 10.61 -2.72 -20.89
C SER A 394 9.31 -1.91 -20.91
N LEU A 395 9.20 -0.71 -20.38
CA LEU A 395 8.03 0.14 -20.64
C LEU A 395 7.84 0.49 -22.13
N PRO A 396 8.92 0.65 -22.96
CA PRO A 396 8.76 0.84 -24.40
C PRO A 396 7.98 -0.28 -25.09
N ASN A 397 8.12 -1.54 -24.64
CA ASN A 397 7.42 -2.68 -25.23
C ASN A 397 5.95 -2.80 -24.78
N MET A 398 5.59 -2.24 -23.63
CA MET A 398 4.18 -2.21 -23.18
C MET A 398 3.31 -1.23 -23.99
N PHE A 399 3.95 -0.31 -24.73
CA PHE A 399 3.29 0.57 -25.70
C PHE A 399 3.47 0.09 -27.14
N SER A 400 3.79 -1.18 -27.35
CA SER A 400 3.81 -1.73 -28.70
C SER A 400 2.44 -1.52 -29.38
N VAL A 401 2.47 -1.34 -30.69
CA VAL A 401 1.24 -1.16 -31.48
C VAL A 401 0.28 -2.33 -31.25
N GLU A 402 0.81 -3.53 -31.06
CA GLU A 402 0.03 -4.75 -30.79
C GLU A 402 -0.64 -4.68 -29.42
N TYR A 403 0.06 -4.24 -28.37
CA TYR A 403 -0.51 -4.11 -27.04
C TYR A 403 -1.58 -3.01 -27.00
N ILE A 404 -1.33 -1.85 -27.60
CA ILE A 404 -2.31 -0.77 -27.75
C ILE A 404 -3.52 -1.27 -28.57
N SER A 405 -3.30 -2.02 -29.64
CA SER A 405 -4.35 -2.60 -30.48
C SER A 405 -5.18 -3.63 -29.71
N PHE A 406 -4.53 -4.50 -28.93
CA PHE A 406 -5.18 -5.44 -28.01
C PHE A 406 -6.08 -4.74 -27.01
N LEU A 407 -5.56 -3.70 -26.36
CA LEU A 407 -6.31 -2.91 -25.37
C LEU A 407 -7.48 -2.16 -26.00
N MET A 408 -7.30 -1.63 -27.23
CA MET A 408 -8.38 -1.00 -27.98
C MET A 408 -9.48 -1.99 -28.34
N THR A 409 -9.11 -3.22 -28.64
CA THR A 409 -10.08 -4.30 -28.92
C THR A 409 -10.85 -4.70 -27.66
N MET A 410 -10.16 -4.80 -26.52
CA MET A 410 -10.78 -5.06 -25.21
C MET A 410 -11.75 -3.94 -24.82
N LEU A 411 -11.32 -2.66 -24.92
CA LEU A 411 -12.17 -1.50 -24.65
C LEU A 411 -13.40 -1.42 -25.58
N HIS A 412 -13.29 -1.96 -26.79
CA HIS A 412 -14.40 -1.98 -27.76
C HIS A 412 -15.45 -3.02 -27.41
N ASN A 413 -15.04 -4.11 -26.76
CA ASN A 413 -15.89 -5.27 -26.45
C ASN A 413 -16.46 -5.24 -25.01
N GLU A 414 -15.98 -4.33 -24.14
CA GLU A 414 -16.46 -4.24 -22.77
C GLU A 414 -17.76 -3.43 -22.65
N PRO A 415 -18.83 -4.02 -22.08
CA PRO A 415 -20.13 -3.37 -21.91
C PRO A 415 -20.12 -2.18 -20.93
N PHE A 416 -19.05 -1.99 -20.14
CA PHE A 416 -18.93 -0.94 -19.13
C PHE A 416 -18.72 0.48 -19.69
N PHE A 417 -18.29 0.62 -20.94
CA PHE A 417 -18.00 1.92 -21.55
C PHE A 417 -19.11 2.37 -22.51
N GLY A 418 -20.33 2.51 -21.99
CA GLY A 418 -21.51 2.94 -22.75
C GLY A 418 -21.42 4.32 -23.43
N ASN A 419 -20.26 4.96 -23.53
CA ASN A 419 -20.12 6.26 -24.17
C ASN A 419 -18.89 6.35 -25.09
N ARG A 420 -19.00 5.74 -26.28
CA ARG A 420 -17.97 5.65 -27.33
C ARG A 420 -17.34 7.00 -27.72
N LYS A 421 -18.02 8.14 -27.51
CA LYS A 421 -17.51 9.49 -27.87
C LYS A 421 -16.41 9.97 -26.93
N LYS A 422 -16.42 9.63 -25.64
CA LYS A 422 -15.42 10.05 -24.65
C LYS A 422 -14.07 9.32 -24.83
N ILE A 423 -14.10 8.04 -25.17
CA ILE A 423 -12.88 7.23 -25.38
C ILE A 423 -12.11 7.73 -26.61
N ARG A 424 -12.79 8.06 -27.72
CA ARG A 424 -12.15 8.63 -28.92
C ARG A 424 -11.41 9.95 -28.65
N TRP A 425 -11.88 10.74 -27.70
CA TRP A 425 -11.25 12.03 -27.36
C TRP A 425 -9.95 11.84 -26.55
N THR A 426 -9.95 10.91 -25.61
CA THR A 426 -8.76 10.59 -24.77
C THR A 426 -7.63 10.05 -25.64
N ILE A 427 -7.92 9.17 -26.61
CA ILE A 427 -6.94 8.58 -27.51
C ILE A 427 -6.36 9.63 -28.50
N LYS A 428 -7.16 10.60 -28.99
CA LYS A 428 -6.64 11.70 -29.80
C LYS A 428 -5.65 12.59 -29.05
N LYS A 429 -5.75 12.71 -27.73
CA LYS A 429 -4.85 13.51 -26.91
C LYS A 429 -3.54 12.81 -26.57
N VAL A 430 -3.51 11.50 -26.53
CA VAL A 430 -2.28 10.69 -26.32
C VAL A 430 -1.43 10.60 -27.59
N ARG A 431 -2.02 10.81 -28.80
CA ARG A 431 -1.30 10.83 -30.09
C ARG A 431 -0.69 12.18 -30.45
N ARG A 432 -0.89 13.23 -29.67
CA ARG A 432 -0.23 14.53 -29.78
C ARG A 432 0.76 14.71 -28.63
#